data_877d45acfe13929ae96e48867daa44ee
#
_entry.id   877d45acfe13929ae96e48867daa44ee
#
_cell.length_a   1.000
_cell.length_b   1.000
_cell.length_c   1.000
_cell.angle_alpha   90.00
_cell.angle_beta   90.00
_cell.angle_gamma   90.00
#
_symmetry.space_group_name_H-M   'P 1'
#
loop_
_entity.id
_entity.type
_entity.pdbx_description
1 polymer ?
#
loop_
_entity_poly.entity_id
_entity_poly.type
_entity_poly.pdbx_seq_one_letter_code
_entity_poly.pdbx_strand_id
1 'polypeptide(L)'
;FPTRRSSDLGCYYWAHDIGGFRGDPNPELTVRWTQFGALSAALRVHSTKDARLDRRPWISGERETAAMRRMYHMRSELMPYVYSSVWQTHSTMVPLNRPMYIEYGGDERAYCNEQEFLFGDLLLAAPIASPGTGPDKVASQRVWFPGEDVWYDFFTHERFDGGRECEISKPLEEFPLYVRGGWVLPMQPYTPRPASTPLTTLVLRVYPSAGDA
;
A
#
# COMPACT_ATOMS: atom_id res chain seq x y z
N PHE A 1 2.81 13.52 1.46
CA PHE A 1 2.67 12.64 2.62
C PHE A 1 3.90 12.73 3.52
N PRO A 2 3.77 12.72 4.86
CA PRO A 2 4.91 12.81 5.79
C PRO A 2 5.85 11.60 5.80
N THR A 3 5.52 10.55 5.05
CA THR A 3 6.16 9.25 5.03
C THR A 3 7.65 9.26 4.68
N ARG A 4 8.08 10.10 3.75
CA ARG A 4 9.45 10.13 3.25
C ARG A 4 10.45 10.50 4.33
N ARG A 5 10.19 11.59 5.05
CA ARG A 5 11.14 12.14 6.04
C ARG A 5 11.27 11.28 7.29
N SER A 6 10.21 10.56 7.66
CA SER A 6 10.24 9.72 8.86
C SER A 6 11.13 8.49 8.68
N SER A 7 11.05 7.82 7.52
CA SER A 7 11.90 6.66 7.21
C SER A 7 13.37 7.03 7.14
N ASP A 8 13.71 8.18 6.52
CA ASP A 8 15.08 8.68 6.38
C ASP A 8 15.70 9.06 7.72
N LEU A 9 14.88 9.45 8.69
CA LEU A 9 15.30 9.87 10.03
C LEU A 9 15.29 8.71 11.04
N GLY A 10 15.18 7.45 10.60
CA GLY A 10 15.20 6.29 11.46
C GLY A 10 13.88 5.95 12.15
N CYS A 11 12.76 6.54 11.72
CA CYS A 11 11.43 6.14 12.12
C CYS A 11 10.92 5.00 11.23
N TYR A 12 11.32 3.79 11.54
CA TYR A 12 11.01 2.60 10.70
C TYR A 12 9.57 2.13 10.82
N TYR A 13 8.92 2.43 11.94
CA TYR A 13 7.53 2.03 12.23
C TYR A 13 6.72 3.26 12.59
N TRP A 14 5.87 3.68 11.69
CA TRP A 14 5.03 4.84 11.89
C TRP A 14 3.59 4.55 11.48
N ALA A 15 2.68 5.38 11.95
CA ALA A 15 1.27 5.34 11.65
C ALA A 15 0.76 6.76 11.36
N HIS A 16 -0.42 6.82 10.79
CA HIS A 16 -1.14 8.07 10.57
C HIS A 16 -2.62 7.87 10.90
N ASP A 17 -3.30 8.98 11.15
CA ASP A 17 -4.72 8.98 11.49
C ASP A 17 -5.56 8.92 10.21
N ILE A 18 -5.94 7.71 9.78
CA ILE A 18 -6.71 7.49 8.55
C ILE A 18 -8.03 8.27 8.62
N GLY A 19 -8.30 9.03 7.56
CA GLY A 19 -9.44 9.93 7.46
C GLY A 19 -9.20 11.31 8.04
N GLY A 20 -8.05 11.54 8.69
CA GLY A 20 -7.63 12.83 9.27
C GLY A 20 -8.12 13.03 10.70
N PHE A 21 -7.22 13.51 11.57
CA PHE A 21 -7.50 13.78 12.97
C PHE A 21 -8.52 14.92 13.16
N ARG A 22 -8.49 15.91 12.24
CA ARG A 22 -9.37 17.08 12.20
C ARG A 22 -9.93 17.28 10.78
N GLY A 23 -10.85 18.20 10.64
CA GLY A 23 -11.50 18.51 9.35
C GLY A 23 -12.74 17.65 9.12
N ASP A 24 -13.58 18.09 8.20
CA ASP A 24 -14.85 17.42 7.89
C ASP A 24 -14.62 16.03 7.27
N PRO A 25 -15.49 15.07 7.55
CA PRO A 25 -15.44 13.74 6.95
C PRO A 25 -15.54 13.83 5.42
N ASN A 26 -14.63 13.16 4.72
CA ASN A 26 -14.69 12.97 3.28
C ASN A 26 -14.57 11.46 2.98
N PRO A 27 -15.65 10.81 2.54
CA PRO A 27 -15.67 9.38 2.30
C PRO A 27 -14.61 8.90 1.30
N GLU A 28 -14.46 9.60 0.16
CA GLU A 28 -13.43 9.26 -0.83
C GLU A 28 -12.02 9.37 -0.26
N LEU A 29 -11.71 10.47 0.41
CA LEU A 29 -10.41 10.66 1.06
C LEU A 29 -10.16 9.54 2.08
N THR A 30 -11.17 9.14 2.85
CA THR A 30 -11.04 8.07 3.84
C THR A 30 -10.73 6.73 3.19
N VAL A 31 -11.36 6.41 2.04
CA VAL A 31 -11.04 5.19 1.27
C VAL A 31 -9.61 5.24 0.76
N ARG A 32 -9.20 6.30 0.06
CA ARG A 32 -7.85 6.41 -0.49
C ARG A 32 -6.78 6.40 0.61
N TRP A 33 -7.07 7.03 1.73
CA TRP A 33 -6.18 6.99 2.89
C TRP A 33 -6.12 5.60 3.54
N THR A 34 -7.22 4.83 3.49
CA THR A 34 -7.24 3.43 3.94
C THR A 34 -6.40 2.54 3.00
N GLN A 35 -6.44 2.77 1.68
CA GLN A 35 -5.59 2.08 0.71
C GLN A 35 -4.10 2.29 1.05
N PHE A 36 -3.70 3.53 1.27
CA PHE A 36 -2.34 3.86 1.72
C PHE A 36 -2.03 3.24 3.09
N GLY A 37 -2.92 3.40 4.07
CA GLY A 37 -2.71 2.92 5.43
C GLY A 37 -2.62 1.42 5.56
N ALA A 38 -3.25 0.66 4.68
CA ALA A 38 -3.13 -0.79 4.65
C ALA A 38 -1.68 -1.26 4.37
N LEU A 39 -0.87 -0.42 3.74
CA LEU A 39 0.55 -0.63 3.46
C LEU A 39 1.44 0.26 4.34
N SER A 40 1.06 0.46 5.58
CA SER A 40 1.85 1.13 6.61
C SER A 40 2.27 0.13 7.69
N ALA A 41 3.32 0.45 8.43
CA ALA A 41 3.78 -0.40 9.54
C ALA A 41 2.66 -0.60 10.58
N ALA A 42 1.95 0.46 10.95
CA ALA A 42 0.76 0.40 11.80
C ALA A 42 -0.45 1.01 11.09
N LEU A 43 -1.56 0.29 11.11
CA LEU A 43 -2.84 0.71 10.57
C LEU A 43 -3.75 1.19 11.70
N ARG A 44 -4.23 2.43 11.65
CA ARG A 44 -5.23 2.90 12.59
C ARG A 44 -6.17 3.94 11.96
N VAL A 45 -7.42 3.92 12.43
CA VAL A 45 -8.40 4.98 12.20
C VAL A 45 -8.49 5.80 13.48
N HIS A 46 -8.39 7.11 13.37
CA HIS A 46 -8.41 7.98 14.54
C HIS A 46 -8.91 9.38 14.21
N SER A 47 -9.63 9.99 15.18
CA SER A 47 -10.08 11.37 15.12
C SER A 47 -10.17 11.96 16.53
N THR A 48 -10.60 13.21 16.62
CA THR A 48 -10.93 13.84 17.91
C THR A 48 -12.18 13.21 18.54
N LYS A 49 -12.48 13.56 19.77
CA LYS A 49 -13.70 13.13 20.48
C LYS A 49 -15.01 13.77 19.95
N ASP A 50 -14.94 14.67 18.96
CA ASP A 50 -16.12 15.28 18.35
C ASP A 50 -16.86 14.24 17.48
N ALA A 51 -18.08 13.93 17.86
CA ALA A 51 -18.90 12.93 17.18
C ALA A 51 -19.17 13.26 15.69
N ARG A 52 -19.08 14.53 15.29
CA ARG A 52 -19.19 14.95 13.88
C ARG A 52 -17.99 14.47 13.04
N LEU A 53 -16.88 14.19 13.69
CA LEU A 53 -15.64 13.75 13.05
C LEU A 53 -15.43 12.23 13.17
N ASP A 54 -16.52 11.47 13.21
CA ASP A 54 -16.45 10.00 13.20
C ASP A 54 -15.76 9.49 11.93
N ARG A 55 -14.81 8.58 12.09
CA ARG A 55 -14.01 7.98 11.00
C ARG A 55 -14.20 6.47 10.90
N ARG A 56 -15.17 5.92 11.62
CA ARG A 56 -15.43 4.47 11.56
C ARG A 56 -15.75 4.06 10.12
N PRO A 57 -15.12 3.00 9.59
CA PRO A 57 -15.26 2.64 8.17
C PRO A 57 -16.71 2.45 7.70
N TRP A 58 -17.58 1.95 8.56
CA TRP A 58 -18.97 1.59 8.22
C TRP A 58 -19.95 2.74 8.17
N ILE A 59 -19.54 3.97 8.43
CA ILE A 59 -20.42 5.14 8.33
C ILE A 59 -20.28 5.90 7.01
N SER A 60 -19.29 5.56 6.18
CA SER A 60 -18.93 6.34 4.98
C SER A 60 -19.81 6.05 3.77
N GLY A 61 -20.70 5.07 3.85
CA GLY A 61 -21.51 4.57 2.74
C GLY A 61 -21.22 3.10 2.44
N GLU A 62 -22.09 2.43 1.72
CA GLU A 62 -21.96 0.99 1.42
C GLU A 62 -20.75 0.71 0.53
N ARG A 63 -20.59 1.48 -0.55
CA ARG A 63 -19.48 1.39 -1.49
C ARG A 63 -18.13 1.63 -0.82
N GLU A 64 -18.02 2.72 -0.09
CA GLU A 64 -16.79 3.08 0.63
C GLU A 64 -16.43 2.06 1.70
N THR A 65 -17.45 1.57 2.42
CA THR A 65 -17.28 0.50 3.41
C THR A 65 -16.75 -0.78 2.77
N ALA A 66 -17.28 -1.17 1.59
CA ALA A 66 -16.82 -2.34 0.86
C ALA A 66 -15.36 -2.17 0.37
N ALA A 67 -15.03 -1.00 -0.18
CA ALA A 67 -13.67 -0.67 -0.61
C ALA A 67 -12.67 -0.74 0.55
N MET A 68 -12.98 -0.13 1.70
CA MET A 68 -12.13 -0.18 2.89
C MET A 68 -12.01 -1.60 3.46
N ARG A 69 -13.10 -2.37 3.48
CA ARG A 69 -13.09 -3.78 3.92
C ARG A 69 -12.11 -4.61 3.10
N ARG A 70 -12.10 -4.43 1.76
CA ARG A 70 -11.13 -5.10 0.88
C ARG A 70 -9.69 -4.82 1.31
N MET A 71 -9.37 -3.59 1.70
CA MET A 71 -8.03 -3.22 2.16
C MET A 71 -7.67 -3.85 3.52
N TYR A 72 -8.60 -3.90 4.45
CA TYR A 72 -8.39 -4.57 5.74
C TYR A 72 -8.20 -6.08 5.57
N HIS A 73 -8.94 -6.72 4.66
CA HIS A 73 -8.76 -8.14 4.33
C HIS A 73 -7.38 -8.37 3.73
N MET A 74 -7.00 -7.61 2.70
CA MET A 74 -5.67 -7.67 2.08
C MET A 74 -4.56 -7.52 3.15
N ARG A 75 -4.69 -6.55 4.05
CA ARG A 75 -3.75 -6.35 5.15
C ARG A 75 -3.63 -7.58 6.05
N SER A 76 -4.75 -8.22 6.37
CA SER A 76 -4.76 -9.46 7.16
C SER A 76 -4.09 -10.62 6.41
N GLU A 77 -4.36 -10.75 5.13
CA GLU A 77 -3.76 -11.78 4.27
C GLU A 77 -2.25 -11.58 4.08
N LEU A 78 -1.78 -10.33 4.05
CA LEU A 78 -0.37 -9.97 3.95
C LEU A 78 0.41 -10.11 5.27
N MET A 79 -0.21 -10.55 6.37
CA MET A 79 0.45 -10.58 7.67
C MET A 79 1.77 -11.37 7.70
N PRO A 80 1.92 -12.55 7.06
CA PRO A 80 3.20 -13.25 7.01
C PRO A 80 4.30 -12.43 6.34
N TYR A 81 3.98 -11.75 5.24
CA TYR A 81 4.89 -10.85 4.55
C TYR A 81 5.29 -9.66 5.42
N VAL A 82 4.30 -8.99 6.02
CA VAL A 82 4.53 -7.83 6.89
C VAL A 82 5.39 -8.20 8.10
N TYR A 83 5.10 -9.32 8.74
CA TYR A 83 5.86 -9.79 9.90
C TYR A 83 7.33 -10.07 9.53
N SER A 84 7.56 -10.76 8.41
CA SER A 84 8.91 -11.05 7.92
C SER A 84 9.67 -9.77 7.55
N SER A 85 9.01 -8.83 6.91
CA SER A 85 9.60 -7.53 6.53
C SER A 85 9.91 -6.66 7.75
N VAL A 86 9.09 -6.71 8.80
CA VAL A 86 9.36 -6.02 10.08
C VAL A 86 10.57 -6.65 10.77
N TRP A 87 10.69 -7.97 10.78
CA TRP A 87 11.87 -8.66 11.31
C TRP A 87 13.14 -8.28 10.53
N GLN A 88 13.05 -8.23 9.20
CA GLN A 88 14.14 -7.77 8.34
C GLN A 88 14.52 -6.32 8.66
N THR A 89 13.56 -5.42 8.79
CA THR A 89 13.79 -4.02 9.21
C THR A 89 14.55 -3.95 10.55
N HIS A 90 14.17 -4.78 11.52
CA HIS A 90 14.87 -4.84 12.81
C HIS A 90 16.33 -5.28 12.66
N SER A 91 16.60 -6.19 11.74
CA SER A 91 17.96 -6.77 11.55
C SER A 91 18.88 -5.90 10.70
N THR A 92 18.32 -5.22 9.69
CA THR A 92 19.09 -4.46 8.68
C THR A 92 19.02 -2.96 8.83
N MET A 93 18.10 -2.44 9.64
CA MET A 93 17.76 -1.03 9.76
C MET A 93 17.25 -0.40 8.45
N VAL A 94 16.81 -1.23 7.50
CA VAL A 94 16.13 -0.77 6.28
C VAL A 94 14.63 -0.67 6.55
N PRO A 95 13.98 0.48 6.35
CA PRO A 95 12.59 0.67 6.75
C PRO A 95 11.63 -0.19 5.92
N LEU A 96 10.49 -0.57 6.53
CA LEU A 96 9.42 -1.30 5.86
C LEU A 96 8.79 -0.46 4.74
N ASN A 97 8.47 0.81 5.01
CA ASN A 97 8.03 1.76 4.00
C ASN A 97 9.24 2.53 3.48
N ARG A 98 9.62 2.31 2.23
CA ARG A 98 10.83 2.88 1.63
C ARG A 98 10.49 3.87 0.54
N PRO A 99 10.81 5.15 0.66
CA PRO A 99 10.90 6.02 -0.49
C PRO A 99 11.78 5.38 -1.56
N MET A 100 11.43 5.59 -2.82
CA MET A 100 12.11 4.93 -3.94
C MET A 100 13.63 5.13 -3.97
N TYR A 101 14.10 6.30 -3.53
CA TYR A 101 15.52 6.65 -3.51
C TYR A 101 16.36 5.86 -2.48
N ILE A 102 15.77 5.18 -1.51
CA ILE A 102 16.51 4.30 -0.61
C ILE A 102 17.05 3.08 -1.37
N GLU A 103 16.26 2.53 -2.30
CA GLU A 103 16.64 1.37 -3.11
C GLU A 103 17.29 1.78 -4.43
N TYR A 104 16.80 2.83 -5.06
CA TYR A 104 17.17 3.26 -6.41
C TYR A 104 17.81 4.66 -6.43
N GLY A 105 18.63 4.98 -5.43
CA GLY A 105 19.22 6.31 -5.25
C GLY A 105 20.09 6.82 -6.40
N GLY A 106 20.54 5.93 -7.29
CA GLY A 106 21.30 6.28 -8.50
C GLY A 106 20.42 6.70 -9.69
N ASP A 107 19.09 6.60 -9.60
CA ASP A 107 18.15 6.99 -10.65
C ASP A 107 17.39 8.26 -10.23
N GLU A 108 17.45 9.31 -11.07
CA GLU A 108 16.76 10.58 -10.78
C GLU A 108 15.24 10.42 -10.64
N ARG A 109 14.64 9.45 -11.32
CA ARG A 109 13.20 9.15 -11.23
C ARG A 109 12.77 8.73 -9.83
N ALA A 110 13.67 8.14 -9.05
CA ALA A 110 13.41 7.78 -7.66
C ALA A 110 13.07 8.98 -6.75
N TYR A 111 13.40 10.18 -7.18
CA TYR A 111 13.16 11.44 -6.46
C TYR A 111 11.94 12.22 -6.99
N CYS A 112 11.38 11.82 -8.14
CA CYS A 112 10.33 12.55 -8.83
C CYS A 112 8.91 12.07 -8.50
N ASN A 113 8.72 10.79 -8.20
CA ASN A 113 7.41 10.19 -7.94
C ASN A 113 7.08 10.20 -6.43
N GLU A 114 6.61 11.35 -5.95
CA GLU A 114 6.42 11.59 -4.52
C GLU A 114 5.40 10.67 -3.82
N GLN A 115 4.46 10.11 -4.55
CA GLN A 115 3.42 9.24 -4.00
C GLN A 115 3.82 7.77 -3.99
N GLU A 116 4.97 7.44 -4.58
CA GLU A 116 5.41 6.08 -4.79
C GLU A 116 6.39 5.63 -3.71
N PHE A 117 6.24 4.38 -3.26
CA PHE A 117 7.13 3.79 -2.27
C PHE A 117 7.15 2.26 -2.37
N LEU A 118 8.22 1.66 -1.88
CA LEU A 118 8.27 0.22 -1.64
C LEU A 118 7.74 -0.11 -0.24
N PHE A 119 6.93 -1.14 -0.16
CA PHE A 119 6.49 -1.74 1.09
C PHE A 119 7.17 -3.11 1.25
N GLY A 120 8.22 -3.16 2.05
CA GLY A 120 9.19 -4.26 2.05
C GLY A 120 9.94 -4.36 0.71
N ASP A 121 10.42 -5.54 0.37
CA ASP A 121 11.25 -5.76 -0.83
C ASP A 121 10.42 -6.02 -2.09
N LEU A 122 9.16 -6.45 -1.93
CA LEU A 122 8.38 -7.05 -3.02
C LEU A 122 7.23 -6.19 -3.53
N LEU A 123 6.72 -5.24 -2.74
CA LEU A 123 5.53 -4.48 -3.11
C LEU A 123 5.87 -3.03 -3.45
N LEU A 124 5.47 -2.61 -4.64
CA LEU A 124 5.51 -1.24 -5.12
C LEU A 124 4.11 -0.65 -5.02
N ALA A 125 3.96 0.43 -4.26
CA ALA A 125 2.69 1.10 -4.06
C ALA A 125 2.76 2.56 -4.53
N ALA A 126 1.75 3.00 -5.26
CA ALA A 126 1.61 4.38 -5.71
C ALA A 126 0.20 4.92 -5.36
N PRO A 127 -0.06 5.26 -4.08
CA PRO A 127 -1.37 5.71 -3.64
C PRO A 127 -1.85 6.94 -4.42
N ILE A 128 -3.11 6.92 -4.81
CA ILE A 128 -3.75 8.05 -5.49
C ILE A 128 -4.08 9.12 -4.44
N ALA A 129 -3.52 10.32 -4.62
CA ALA A 129 -3.69 11.46 -3.72
C ALA A 129 -4.62 12.55 -4.28
N SER A 130 -5.05 12.44 -5.53
CA SER A 130 -6.00 13.36 -6.17
C SER A 130 -7.44 12.86 -6.03
N PRO A 131 -8.43 13.77 -6.00
CA PRO A 131 -9.85 13.39 -6.04
C PRO A 131 -10.19 12.76 -7.39
N GLY A 132 -11.06 11.74 -7.35
CA GLY A 132 -11.56 11.09 -8.56
C GLY A 132 -12.69 11.86 -9.24
N THR A 133 -12.91 11.54 -10.50
CA THR A 133 -13.95 12.11 -11.35
C THR A 133 -15.04 11.09 -11.69
N GLY A 134 -16.22 11.58 -12.03
CA GLY A 134 -17.36 10.74 -12.38
C GLY A 134 -17.93 9.91 -11.23
N PRO A 135 -18.93 9.07 -11.52
CA PRO A 135 -19.59 8.24 -10.50
C PRO A 135 -18.64 7.20 -9.89
N ASP A 136 -17.68 6.70 -10.66
CA ASP A 136 -16.73 5.70 -10.21
C ASP A 136 -15.51 6.30 -9.50
N LYS A 137 -15.46 7.63 -9.36
CA LYS A 137 -14.36 8.31 -8.70
C LYS A 137 -12.99 7.88 -9.27
N VAL A 138 -12.92 7.79 -10.61
CA VAL A 138 -11.68 7.43 -11.30
C VAL A 138 -10.65 8.54 -11.13
N ALA A 139 -9.45 8.17 -10.69
CA ALA A 139 -8.31 9.08 -10.61
C ALA A 139 -7.04 8.39 -11.09
N SER A 140 -6.11 9.18 -11.58
CA SER A 140 -4.86 8.71 -12.15
C SER A 140 -3.69 8.97 -11.22
N GLN A 141 -2.70 8.09 -11.31
CA GLN A 141 -1.42 8.21 -10.63
C GLN A 141 -0.30 7.80 -11.58
N ARG A 142 0.76 8.60 -11.63
CA ARG A 142 1.97 8.22 -12.34
C ARG A 142 2.70 7.16 -11.50
N VAL A 143 3.10 6.08 -12.16
CA VAL A 143 3.85 4.97 -11.57
C VAL A 143 5.14 4.77 -12.36
N TRP A 144 6.25 4.79 -11.69
CA TRP A 144 7.54 4.40 -12.24
C TRP A 144 7.85 2.96 -11.82
N PHE A 145 8.01 2.08 -12.80
CA PHE A 145 8.46 0.72 -12.61
C PHE A 145 9.98 0.69 -12.68
N PRO A 146 10.70 0.55 -11.54
CA PRO A 146 12.15 0.67 -11.54
C PRO A 146 12.86 -0.56 -12.08
N GLY A 147 14.11 -0.37 -12.51
CA GLY A 147 15.04 -1.44 -12.90
C GLY A 147 14.69 -2.13 -14.20
N GLU A 148 15.29 -3.31 -14.37
CA GLU A 148 15.02 -4.26 -15.46
C GLU A 148 14.05 -5.38 -15.00
N ASP A 149 13.48 -5.23 -13.82
CA ASP A 149 12.53 -6.17 -13.26
C ASP A 149 11.21 -6.17 -14.04
N VAL A 150 10.40 -7.18 -13.83
CA VAL A 150 8.99 -7.16 -14.21
C VAL A 150 8.16 -6.96 -12.96
N TRP A 151 7.03 -6.31 -13.12
CA TRP A 151 6.08 -6.02 -12.06
C TRP A 151 4.71 -6.54 -12.43
N TYR A 152 3.94 -7.00 -11.46
CA TYR A 152 2.60 -7.53 -11.67
C TYR A 152 1.61 -6.77 -10.82
N ASP A 153 0.53 -6.28 -11.42
CA ASP A 153 -0.58 -5.70 -10.65
C ASP A 153 -1.08 -6.74 -9.63
N PHE A 154 -1.14 -6.35 -8.37
CA PHE A 154 -1.48 -7.24 -7.26
C PHE A 154 -2.89 -7.84 -7.38
N PHE A 155 -3.82 -7.12 -8.02
CA PHE A 155 -5.23 -7.49 -8.12
C PHE A 155 -5.58 -8.19 -9.43
N THR A 156 -5.01 -7.73 -10.56
CA THR A 156 -5.33 -8.22 -11.90
C THR A 156 -4.30 -9.20 -12.46
N HIS A 157 -3.09 -9.21 -11.88
CA HIS A 157 -1.92 -9.96 -12.37
C HIS A 157 -1.42 -9.48 -13.75
N GLU A 158 -1.86 -8.32 -14.22
CA GLU A 158 -1.31 -7.70 -15.42
C GLU A 158 0.18 -7.43 -15.24
N ARG A 159 0.97 -7.74 -16.29
CA ARG A 159 2.42 -7.58 -16.30
C ARG A 159 2.83 -6.20 -16.79
N PHE A 160 3.79 -5.61 -16.11
CA PHE A 160 4.47 -4.37 -16.47
C PHE A 160 5.98 -4.58 -16.50
N ASP A 161 6.62 -4.17 -17.60
CA ASP A 161 8.08 -4.21 -17.67
C ASP A 161 8.68 -3.00 -16.93
N GLY A 162 9.84 -3.21 -16.31
CA GLY A 162 10.58 -2.16 -15.63
C GLY A 162 11.22 -1.14 -16.58
N GLY A 163 11.89 -0.15 -16.00
CA GLY A 163 12.57 0.93 -16.72
C GLY A 163 11.66 2.01 -17.30
N ARG A 164 10.34 1.98 -17.05
CA ARG A 164 9.36 2.91 -17.64
C ARG A 164 8.43 3.55 -16.61
N GLU A 165 7.82 4.64 -17.01
CA GLU A 165 6.71 5.28 -16.30
C GLU A 165 5.40 5.06 -17.06
N CYS A 166 4.32 4.86 -16.31
CA CYS A 166 2.96 4.74 -16.84
C CYS A 166 2.01 5.62 -16.02
N GLU A 167 1.02 6.20 -16.67
CA GLU A 167 -0.12 6.80 -15.99
C GLU A 167 -1.19 5.75 -15.82
N ILE A 168 -1.51 5.44 -14.56
CA ILE A 168 -2.43 4.37 -14.18
C ILE A 168 -3.70 5.00 -13.60
N SER A 169 -4.84 4.69 -14.21
CA SER A 169 -6.16 5.13 -13.76
C SER A 169 -6.86 4.00 -13.02
N LYS A 170 -7.39 4.28 -11.83
CA LYS A 170 -8.12 3.31 -11.02
C LYS A 170 -9.40 3.92 -10.44
N PRO A 171 -10.50 3.15 -10.36
CA PRO A 171 -11.70 3.57 -9.64
C PRO A 171 -11.45 3.62 -8.12
N LEU A 172 -12.45 4.05 -7.37
CA LEU A 172 -12.32 4.23 -5.92
C LEU A 172 -11.93 2.94 -5.17
N GLU A 173 -12.39 1.80 -5.64
CA GLU A 173 -12.17 0.49 -5.01
C GLU A 173 -10.76 -0.07 -5.22
N GLU A 174 -9.98 0.55 -6.09
CA GLU A 174 -8.66 0.10 -6.50
C GLU A 174 -7.60 1.19 -6.35
N PHE A 175 -6.36 0.77 -6.25
CA PHE A 175 -5.21 1.66 -6.30
C PHE A 175 -4.01 0.93 -6.91
N PRO A 176 -3.03 1.65 -7.46
CA PRO A 176 -1.83 1.05 -8.02
C PRO A 176 -1.00 0.35 -6.93
N LEU A 177 -0.96 -0.97 -7.00
CA LEU A 177 -0.16 -1.85 -6.15
C LEU A 177 0.39 -2.99 -7.00
N TYR A 178 1.70 -3.17 -6.96
CA TYR A 178 2.40 -4.13 -7.82
C TYR A 178 3.30 -5.04 -7.02
N VAL A 179 3.51 -6.24 -7.53
CA VAL A 179 4.43 -7.23 -6.96
C VAL A 179 5.61 -7.42 -7.90
N ARG A 180 6.80 -7.43 -7.35
CA ARG A 180 8.03 -7.66 -8.09
C ARG A 180 8.09 -9.09 -8.63
N GLY A 181 8.40 -9.26 -9.90
CA GLY A 181 8.59 -10.55 -10.54
C GLY A 181 9.88 -11.24 -10.10
N GLY A 182 9.94 -12.57 -10.29
CA GLY A 182 11.04 -13.40 -9.83
C GLY A 182 10.99 -13.76 -8.34
N TRP A 183 9.91 -13.41 -7.64
CA TRP A 183 9.78 -13.58 -6.19
C TRP A 183 8.51 -14.30 -5.76
N VAL A 184 8.52 -14.73 -4.51
CA VAL A 184 7.38 -15.38 -3.86
C VAL A 184 6.86 -14.48 -2.76
N LEU A 185 5.59 -14.08 -2.84
CA LEU A 185 4.91 -13.29 -1.82
C LEU A 185 4.20 -14.23 -0.82
N PRO A 186 4.68 -14.31 0.43
CA PRO A 186 4.02 -15.12 1.44
C PRO A 186 2.79 -14.42 2.00
N MET A 187 1.67 -15.11 2.00
CA MET A 187 0.37 -14.65 2.48
C MET A 187 -0.30 -15.72 3.34
N GLN A 188 -1.44 -15.42 3.90
CA GLN A 188 -2.31 -16.36 4.63
C GLN A 188 -3.76 -16.20 4.19
N PRO A 189 -4.64 -17.17 4.45
CA PRO A 189 -6.08 -16.95 4.34
C PRO A 189 -6.54 -15.82 5.25
N TYR A 190 -7.56 -15.08 4.81
CA TYR A 190 -8.14 -14.02 5.65
C TYR A 190 -8.53 -14.54 7.04
N THR A 191 -8.18 -13.78 8.05
CA THR A 191 -8.64 -13.94 9.42
C THR A 191 -8.96 -12.58 10.04
N PRO A 192 -10.05 -12.44 10.81
CA PRO A 192 -10.40 -11.17 11.43
C PRO A 192 -9.46 -10.77 12.57
N ARG A 193 -8.64 -11.68 13.06
CA ARG A 193 -7.72 -11.47 14.18
C ARG A 193 -6.35 -12.08 13.92
N PRO A 194 -5.59 -11.55 12.92
CA PRO A 194 -4.32 -12.15 12.50
C PRO A 194 -3.27 -12.25 13.63
N ALA A 195 -3.29 -11.33 14.61
CA ALA A 195 -2.35 -11.35 15.72
C ALA A 195 -2.62 -12.45 16.76
N SER A 196 -3.85 -12.96 16.85
CA SER A 196 -4.26 -13.99 17.83
C SER A 196 -4.67 -15.31 17.19
N THR A 197 -4.74 -15.39 15.89
CA THR A 197 -5.04 -16.62 15.14
C THR A 197 -3.73 -17.27 14.73
N PRO A 198 -3.43 -18.52 15.17
CA PRO A 198 -2.22 -19.21 14.74
C PRO A 198 -2.15 -19.34 13.21
N LEU A 199 -0.96 -19.14 12.66
CA LEU A 199 -0.71 -19.38 11.23
C LEU A 199 -0.62 -20.89 10.99
N THR A 200 -1.68 -21.45 10.42
CA THR A 200 -1.77 -22.88 10.09
C THR A 200 -1.64 -23.15 8.59
N THR A 201 -1.86 -22.15 7.77
CA THR A 201 -1.82 -22.23 6.31
C THR A 201 -1.05 -21.06 5.74
N LEU A 202 -0.03 -21.35 4.95
CA LEU A 202 0.73 -20.37 4.20
C LEU A 202 0.27 -20.41 2.73
N VAL A 203 -0.08 -19.25 2.19
CA VAL A 203 -0.40 -19.05 0.77
C VAL A 203 0.81 -18.41 0.11
N LEU A 204 1.33 -19.04 -0.93
CA LEU A 204 2.47 -18.53 -1.69
C LEU A 204 1.98 -18.05 -3.06
N ARG A 205 2.08 -16.74 -3.33
CA ARG A 205 1.89 -16.20 -4.68
C ARG A 205 3.25 -16.12 -5.35
N VAL A 206 3.40 -16.83 -6.47
CA VAL A 206 4.63 -16.87 -7.25
C VAL A 206 4.47 -15.98 -8.47
N TYR A 207 5.43 -15.10 -8.69
CA TYR A 207 5.44 -14.17 -9.82
C TYR A 207 6.67 -14.46 -10.67
N PRO A 208 6.51 -14.83 -11.98
CA PRO A 208 7.63 -15.17 -12.85
C PRO A 208 8.63 -14.02 -13.01
N SER A 209 9.89 -14.34 -13.30
CA SER A 209 10.92 -13.37 -13.64
C SER A 209 10.81 -12.93 -15.11
N ALA A 210 11.61 -11.94 -15.52
CA ALA A 210 11.64 -11.46 -16.90
C ALA A 210 12.06 -12.53 -17.92
N GLY A 211 12.80 -13.53 -17.49
CA GLY A 211 13.34 -14.61 -18.35
C GLY A 211 12.47 -15.87 -18.44
N ASP A 212 11.36 -15.95 -17.72
CA ASP A 212 10.51 -17.14 -17.61
C ASP A 212 9.26 -17.08 -18.53
N ALA A 213 9.25 -16.22 -19.56
CA ALA A 213 8.13 -16.03 -20.50
C ALA A 213 8.36 -16.73 -21.82
#